data_7a7e2a6cc234b4789d2756ab6d387112
#
_entry.id   7a7e2a6cc234b4789d2756ab6d387112
#
_cell.length_a   1.000
_cell.length_b   1.000
_cell.length_c   1.000
_cell.angle_alpha   90.00
_cell.angle_beta   90.00
_cell.angle_gamma   90.00
#
_symmetry.space_group_name_H-M   'P 1'
#
loop_
_entity.id
_entity.type
_entity.pdbx_description
1 polymer ?
#
loop_
_entity_poly.entity_id
_entity_poly.type
_entity_poly.pdbx_seq_one_letter_code
_entity_poly.pdbx_strand_id
1 'polypeptide(L)'
;RLEPIAKRLGITELLKKYPYEISGGQKQRAAVARALITEPRMILADEPTGALDSKSTDELLRLFTEVNALGQTILMVTHSVKAASSAKRVLFIKDGEVFHQIYRGADTDSQLYQKISETLTLLATGGERK
;
A
#
# COMPACT_ATOMS: atom_id res chain seq x y z
N ARG A 1 18.04 21.56 -6.22
CA ARG A 1 16.81 21.07 -5.69
C ARG A 1 16.98 20.44 -4.35
N LEU A 2 16.24 20.99 -3.41
CA LEU A 2 16.31 20.49 -2.04
C LEU A 2 15.38 19.30 -1.83
N GLU A 3 14.28 19.26 -2.57
CA GLU A 3 13.26 18.26 -2.38
C GLU A 3 13.74 16.83 -2.56
N PRO A 4 14.45 16.49 -3.65
CA PRO A 4 14.93 15.12 -3.80
C PRO A 4 15.93 14.72 -2.74
N ILE A 5 16.77 15.66 -2.31
CA ILE A 5 17.76 15.39 -1.26
C ILE A 5 17.06 15.16 0.07
N ALA A 6 16.10 16.03 0.40
CA ALA A 6 15.34 15.90 1.64
C ALA A 6 14.58 14.58 1.68
N LYS A 7 13.96 14.21 0.55
CA LYS A 7 13.24 12.96 0.44
C LYS A 7 14.17 11.77 0.69
N ARG A 8 15.35 11.78 0.09
CA ARG A 8 16.31 10.69 0.26
C ARG A 8 16.76 10.57 1.70
N LEU A 9 17.05 11.69 2.36
CA LEU A 9 17.45 11.66 3.76
C LEU A 9 16.33 11.13 4.65
N GLY A 10 15.09 11.56 4.38
CA GLY A 10 13.94 11.08 5.11
C GLY A 10 13.74 9.58 4.97
N ILE A 11 13.91 9.08 3.76
CA ILE A 11 13.78 7.65 3.51
C ILE A 11 14.88 6.87 4.21
N THR A 12 16.11 7.38 4.19
CA THR A 12 17.21 6.72 4.87
C THR A 12 16.93 6.60 6.36
N GLU A 13 16.44 7.68 6.98
CA GLU A 13 16.10 7.63 8.40
C GLU A 13 14.96 6.67 8.67
N LEU A 14 13.97 6.66 7.79
CA LEU A 14 12.84 5.77 7.93
C LEU A 14 13.27 4.30 7.89
N LEU A 15 14.14 3.95 6.97
CA LEU A 15 14.59 2.58 6.83
C LEU A 15 15.35 2.10 8.07
N LYS A 16 15.97 3.01 8.80
CA LYS A 16 16.67 2.65 10.05
C LYS A 16 15.73 2.26 11.16
N LYS A 17 14.46 2.68 11.08
CA LYS A 17 13.46 2.31 12.09
C LYS A 17 13.03 0.86 11.99
N TYR A 18 13.31 0.21 10.87
CA TYR A 18 12.83 -1.15 10.61
C TYR A 18 14.01 -2.10 10.59
N PRO A 19 14.43 -2.58 11.78
CA PRO A 19 15.59 -3.47 11.83
C PRO A 19 15.33 -4.77 11.11
N TYR A 20 16.39 -5.39 10.65
CA TYR A 20 16.30 -6.64 9.93
C TYR A 20 15.84 -7.75 10.87
N GLU A 21 14.96 -8.60 10.35
CA GLU A 21 14.50 -9.78 11.00
C GLU A 21 14.53 -10.91 9.99
N ILE A 22 14.75 -12.11 10.44
CA ILE A 22 14.78 -13.26 9.54
C ILE A 22 13.35 -13.73 9.32
N SER A 23 12.65 -13.08 8.39
CA SER A 23 11.24 -13.35 8.15
C SER A 23 10.84 -12.89 6.75
N GLY A 24 9.61 -13.22 6.35
CA GLY A 24 9.06 -12.72 5.09
C GLY A 24 8.99 -11.21 5.06
N GLY A 25 8.68 -10.58 6.20
CA GLY A 25 8.64 -9.13 6.30
C GLY A 25 9.98 -8.51 6.01
N GLN A 26 11.06 -9.14 6.46
CA GLN A 26 12.41 -8.66 6.17
C GLN A 26 12.69 -8.66 4.68
N LYS A 27 12.28 -9.71 3.97
CA LYS A 27 12.48 -9.77 2.53
C LYS A 27 11.72 -8.64 1.82
N GLN A 28 10.51 -8.37 2.27
CA GLN A 28 9.72 -7.31 1.68
C GLN A 28 10.34 -5.95 1.95
N ARG A 29 10.83 -5.73 3.17
CA ARG A 29 11.47 -4.46 3.49
C ARG A 29 12.75 -4.26 2.68
N ALA A 30 13.51 -5.33 2.48
CA ALA A 30 14.71 -5.26 1.64
C ALA A 30 14.37 -4.91 0.21
N ALA A 31 13.27 -5.45 -0.31
CA ALA A 31 12.82 -5.14 -1.66
C ALA A 31 12.42 -3.67 -1.77
N VAL A 32 11.71 -3.15 -0.77
CA VAL A 32 11.34 -1.73 -0.74
C VAL A 32 12.59 -0.86 -0.68
N ALA A 33 13.55 -1.22 0.16
CA ALA A 33 14.79 -0.45 0.28
C ALA A 33 15.53 -0.40 -1.04
N ARG A 34 15.64 -1.55 -1.73
CA ARG A 34 16.31 -1.58 -3.02
C ARG A 34 15.61 -0.70 -4.05
N ALA A 35 14.29 -0.74 -4.05
CA ALA A 35 13.52 0.10 -4.96
C ALA A 35 13.75 1.57 -4.68
N LEU A 36 13.79 1.95 -3.40
CA LEU A 36 13.94 3.35 -3.02
C LEU A 36 15.31 3.92 -3.37
N ILE A 37 16.36 3.08 -3.36
CA ILE A 37 17.71 3.53 -3.68
C ILE A 37 17.77 4.11 -5.08
N THR A 38 17.00 3.60 -6.01
CA THR A 38 17.01 4.07 -7.39
C THR A 38 16.19 5.36 -7.57
N GLU A 39 15.53 5.84 -6.54
CA GLU A 39 14.73 7.06 -6.56
C GLU A 39 13.69 7.04 -7.67
N PRO A 40 12.84 6.01 -7.69
CA PRO A 40 11.85 5.87 -8.76
C PRO A 40 10.74 6.90 -8.63
N ARG A 41 10.04 7.17 -9.73
CA ARG A 41 8.86 8.02 -9.69
C ARG A 41 7.69 7.31 -9.06
N MET A 42 7.66 5.99 -9.17
CA MET A 42 6.58 5.18 -8.63
C MET A 42 7.13 3.82 -8.25
N ILE A 43 6.63 3.29 -7.15
CA ILE A 43 6.94 1.93 -6.73
C ILE A 43 5.72 1.07 -7.01
N LEU A 44 5.95 -0.06 -7.67
CA LEU A 44 4.89 -1.04 -7.91
C LEU A 44 5.04 -2.18 -6.93
N ALA A 45 4.01 -2.45 -6.15
CA ALA A 45 4.00 -3.52 -5.17
C ALA A 45 2.86 -4.48 -5.50
N ASP A 46 3.22 -5.70 -5.89
CA ASP A 46 2.26 -6.71 -6.32
C ASP A 46 2.07 -7.73 -5.21
N GLU A 47 0.87 -7.71 -4.59
CA GLU A 47 0.51 -8.56 -3.45
C GLU A 47 1.61 -8.58 -2.39
N PRO A 48 2.04 -7.40 -1.92
CA PRO A 48 3.22 -7.34 -1.07
C PRO A 48 3.05 -7.98 0.31
N THR A 49 1.82 -8.18 0.75
CA THR A 49 1.54 -8.77 2.07
C THR A 49 1.10 -10.23 1.98
N GLY A 50 1.11 -10.81 0.78
CA GLY A 50 0.49 -12.11 0.55
C GLY A 50 1.07 -13.26 1.36
N ALA A 51 2.35 -13.21 1.66
CA ALA A 51 3.02 -14.29 2.39
C ALA A 51 3.39 -13.91 3.82
N LEU A 52 2.87 -12.79 4.32
CA LEU A 52 3.27 -12.27 5.62
C LEU A 52 2.24 -12.59 6.70
N ASP A 53 2.71 -12.77 7.94
CA ASP A 53 1.82 -12.86 9.08
C ASP A 53 1.26 -11.47 9.42
N SER A 54 0.36 -11.42 10.41
CA SER A 54 -0.33 -10.18 10.76
C SER A 54 0.63 -9.07 11.18
N LYS A 55 1.62 -9.42 11.99
CA LYS A 55 2.55 -8.42 12.49
C LYS A 55 3.40 -7.85 11.37
N SER A 56 3.94 -8.73 10.53
CA SER A 56 4.76 -8.28 9.41
C SER A 56 3.94 -7.49 8.40
N THR A 57 2.68 -7.88 8.20
CA THR A 57 1.78 -7.14 7.33
C THR A 57 1.60 -5.72 7.85
N ASP A 58 1.30 -5.58 9.15
CA ASP A 58 1.12 -4.25 9.74
C ASP A 58 2.36 -3.39 9.59
N GLU A 59 3.53 -3.99 9.81
CA GLU A 59 4.77 -3.25 9.70
C GLU A 59 5.03 -2.78 8.27
N LEU A 60 4.79 -3.65 7.29
CA LEU A 60 5.01 -3.28 5.90
C LEU A 60 4.04 -2.19 5.45
N LEU A 61 2.77 -2.31 5.82
CA LEU A 61 1.79 -1.30 5.45
C LEU A 61 2.11 0.04 6.09
N ARG A 62 2.60 0.03 7.33
CA ARG A 62 3.03 1.25 8.00
C ARG A 62 4.22 1.87 7.28
N LEU A 63 5.17 1.03 6.84
CA LEU A 63 6.30 1.51 6.08
C LEU A 63 5.85 2.17 4.78
N PHE A 64 4.93 1.54 4.05
CA PHE A 64 4.41 2.13 2.82
C PHE A 64 3.75 3.47 3.09
N THR A 65 2.98 3.58 4.17
CA THR A 65 2.31 4.82 4.51
C THR A 65 3.33 5.93 4.76
N GLU A 66 4.39 5.62 5.51
CA GLU A 66 5.41 6.62 5.81
C GLU A 66 6.23 7.01 4.58
N VAL A 67 6.55 6.03 3.74
CA VAL A 67 7.28 6.30 2.50
C VAL A 67 6.43 7.18 1.58
N ASN A 68 5.13 6.90 1.50
CA ASN A 68 4.23 7.71 0.70
C ASN A 68 4.16 9.15 1.25
N ALA A 69 4.15 9.28 2.57
CA ALA A 69 4.12 10.61 3.20
C ALA A 69 5.35 11.44 2.86
N LEU A 70 6.46 10.78 2.54
CA LEU A 70 7.69 11.45 2.13
C LEU A 70 7.68 11.84 0.65
N GLY A 71 6.58 11.59 -0.04
CA GLY A 71 6.42 12.01 -1.43
C GLY A 71 6.58 10.90 -2.46
N GLN A 72 6.72 9.65 -2.02
CA GLN A 72 6.86 8.53 -2.95
C GLN A 72 5.49 7.99 -3.34
N THR A 73 5.23 7.92 -4.63
CA THR A 73 3.99 7.30 -5.12
C THR A 73 4.15 5.79 -5.09
N ILE A 74 3.13 5.12 -4.56
CA ILE A 74 3.13 3.65 -4.49
C ILE A 74 1.84 3.15 -5.11
N LEU A 75 1.97 2.24 -6.06
CA LEU A 75 0.84 1.54 -6.65
C LEU A 75 0.88 0.11 -6.15
N MET A 76 -0.15 -0.27 -5.40
CA MET A 76 -0.22 -1.61 -4.84
C MET A 76 -1.33 -2.40 -5.52
N VAL A 77 -1.01 -3.61 -5.95
CA VAL A 77 -2.01 -4.54 -6.49
C VAL A 77 -2.25 -5.60 -5.43
N THR A 78 -3.49 -5.76 -4.99
CA THR A 78 -3.76 -6.69 -3.89
C THR A 78 -5.21 -7.17 -3.91
N HIS A 79 -5.41 -8.38 -3.39
CA HIS A 79 -6.73 -8.91 -3.09
C HIS A 79 -7.07 -8.74 -1.61
N SER A 80 -6.17 -8.17 -0.83
CA SER A 80 -6.37 -8.00 0.61
C SER A 80 -7.09 -6.69 0.89
N VAL A 81 -8.25 -6.77 1.52
CA VAL A 81 -8.98 -5.56 1.92
C VAL A 81 -8.18 -4.77 2.94
N LYS A 82 -7.49 -5.47 3.84
CA LYS A 82 -6.68 -4.81 4.85
C LYS A 82 -5.56 -4.00 4.21
N ALA A 83 -4.86 -4.58 3.24
CA ALA A 83 -3.79 -3.86 2.55
C ALA A 83 -4.36 -2.66 1.80
N ALA A 84 -5.48 -2.84 1.10
CA ALA A 84 -6.10 -1.75 0.35
C ALA A 84 -6.56 -0.62 1.26
N SER A 85 -6.96 -0.94 2.48
CA SER A 85 -7.49 0.07 3.40
C SER A 85 -6.42 1.03 3.92
N SER A 86 -5.16 0.77 3.64
CA SER A 86 -4.09 1.69 4.02
C SER A 86 -3.80 2.74 2.93
N ALA A 87 -4.44 2.63 1.78
CA ALA A 87 -4.18 3.50 0.64
C ALA A 87 -4.94 4.81 0.73
N LYS A 88 -4.53 5.77 -0.09
CA LYS A 88 -5.25 7.04 -0.22
C LYS A 88 -6.35 6.96 -1.26
N ARG A 89 -6.19 6.06 -2.22
CA ARG A 89 -7.14 5.88 -3.30
C ARG A 89 -7.19 4.41 -3.65
N VAL A 90 -8.38 3.88 -3.80
CA VAL A 90 -8.58 2.47 -4.10
C VAL A 90 -9.32 2.36 -5.43
N LEU A 91 -8.73 1.62 -6.36
CA LEU A 91 -9.32 1.38 -7.67
C LEU A 91 -9.79 -0.08 -7.73
N PHE A 92 -11.02 -0.27 -8.17
CA PHE A 92 -11.58 -1.61 -8.32
C PHE A 92 -11.52 -1.98 -9.80
N ILE A 93 -10.80 -3.06 -10.09
CA ILE A 93 -10.56 -3.48 -11.46
C ILE A 93 -11.22 -4.83 -11.71
N LYS A 94 -11.90 -4.93 -12.84
CA LYS A 94 -12.51 -6.18 -13.26
C LYS A 94 -12.38 -6.24 -14.78
N ASP A 95 -11.90 -7.39 -15.27
CA ASP A 95 -11.75 -7.62 -16.71
C ASP A 95 -10.94 -6.51 -17.37
N GLY A 96 -9.88 -6.06 -16.70
CA GLY A 96 -8.97 -5.09 -17.25
C GLY A 96 -9.44 -3.65 -17.21
N GLU A 97 -10.57 -3.39 -16.57
CA GLU A 97 -11.14 -2.04 -16.51
C GLU A 97 -11.38 -1.60 -15.09
N VAL A 98 -11.16 -0.30 -14.85
CA VAL A 98 -11.50 0.32 -13.56
C VAL A 98 -13.00 0.62 -13.61
N PHE A 99 -13.76 0.01 -12.73
CA PHE A 99 -15.22 0.20 -12.72
C PHE A 99 -15.71 0.92 -11.46
N HIS A 100 -14.86 1.19 -10.52
CA HIS A 100 -15.22 1.94 -9.31
C HIS A 100 -13.96 2.41 -8.63
N GLN A 101 -14.08 3.50 -7.87
CA GLN A 101 -12.95 3.98 -7.08
C GLN A 101 -13.44 4.67 -5.82
N ILE A 102 -12.61 4.61 -4.79
CA ILE A 102 -12.88 5.25 -3.51
C ILE A 102 -11.67 6.08 -3.14
N TYR A 103 -11.90 7.32 -2.71
CA TYR A 103 -10.86 8.17 -2.14
C TYR A 103 -10.99 8.14 -0.64
N ARG A 104 -9.85 8.03 0.05
CA ARG A 104 -9.85 8.01 1.51
C ARG A 104 -10.41 9.29 2.11
N GLY A 105 -9.99 10.43 1.59
CA GLY A 105 -10.34 11.69 2.21
C GLY A 105 -9.88 11.71 3.65
N ALA A 106 -10.82 11.95 4.58
CA ALA A 106 -10.53 12.00 6.01
C ALA A 106 -10.80 10.68 6.73
N ASP A 107 -11.10 9.61 5.99
CA ASP A 107 -11.41 8.33 6.60
C ASP A 107 -10.18 7.71 7.27
N THR A 108 -10.44 7.01 8.39
CA THR A 108 -9.42 6.16 8.99
C THR A 108 -9.29 4.87 8.18
N ASP A 109 -8.25 4.09 8.48
CA ASP A 109 -8.09 2.79 7.83
C ASP A 109 -9.32 1.91 8.08
N SER A 110 -9.86 1.95 9.29
CA SER A 110 -11.02 1.14 9.64
C SER A 110 -12.25 1.55 8.85
N GLN A 111 -12.45 2.84 8.68
CA GLN A 111 -13.59 3.35 7.89
C GLN A 111 -13.43 2.97 6.42
N LEU A 112 -12.23 3.09 5.90
CA LEU A 112 -11.97 2.74 4.51
C LEU A 112 -12.12 1.23 4.31
N TYR A 113 -11.65 0.43 5.27
CA TYR A 113 -11.83 -1.03 5.23
C TYR A 113 -13.31 -1.36 5.09
N GLN A 114 -14.15 -0.70 5.88
CA GLN A 114 -15.59 -0.94 5.84
C GLN A 114 -16.17 -0.60 4.48
N LYS A 115 -15.78 0.54 3.92
CA LYS A 115 -16.29 0.97 2.62
C LYS A 115 -15.85 0.02 1.52
N ILE A 116 -14.61 -0.44 1.56
CA ILE A 116 -14.11 -1.39 0.56
C ILE A 116 -14.87 -2.70 0.66
N SER A 117 -15.05 -3.20 1.89
CA SER A 117 -15.76 -4.45 2.10
C SER A 117 -17.20 -4.39 1.59
N GLU A 118 -17.87 -3.28 1.87
CA GLU A 118 -19.24 -3.09 1.40
C GLU A 118 -19.30 -3.03 -0.12
N THR A 119 -18.33 -2.36 -0.73
CA THR A 119 -18.28 -2.25 -2.17
C THR A 119 -18.09 -3.62 -2.81
N LEU A 120 -17.17 -4.42 -2.27
CA LEU A 120 -16.92 -5.75 -2.79
C LEU A 120 -18.17 -6.65 -2.67
N THR A 121 -18.89 -6.53 -1.57
CA THR A 121 -20.13 -7.27 -1.39
C THR A 121 -21.16 -6.87 -2.43
N LEU A 122 -21.33 -5.57 -2.65
CA LEU A 122 -22.26 -5.07 -3.66
C LEU A 122 -21.89 -5.56 -5.07
N LEU A 123 -20.59 -5.54 -5.39
CA LEU A 123 -20.15 -5.97 -6.70
C LEU A 123 -20.34 -7.46 -6.91
N ALA A 124 -20.19 -8.25 -5.86
CA ALA A 124 -20.37 -9.69 -5.96
C ALA A 124 -21.84 -10.06 -6.16
N THR A 125 -22.77 -9.26 -5.63
CA THR A 125 -24.19 -9.56 -5.69
C THR A 125 -24.96 -8.58 -6.56
N GLY A 126 -24.59 -7.28 -6.48
CA GLY A 126 -25.34 -6.22 -7.13
C GLY A 126 -25.32 -6.28 -8.64
N GLY A 127 -24.22 -6.76 -9.21
CA GLY A 127 -24.11 -6.86 -10.65
C GLY A 127 -25.11 -7.80 -11.27
N GLU A 128 -25.67 -8.66 -10.45
CA GLU A 128 -26.63 -9.65 -10.93
C GLU A 128 -28.06 -9.14 -10.86
N ARG A 129 -28.25 -7.98 -10.34
CA ARG A 129 -29.61 -7.47 -10.13
C ARG A 129 -30.06 -6.50 -11.20
N LYS A 130 -29.43 -6.58 -12.31
CA LYS A 130 -29.77 -5.71 -13.42
C LYS A 130 -31.13 -5.97 -14.01
#